data_cc964ba8cfd1675d5e45b5d57c684b0a
#
_entry.id   cc964ba8cfd1675d5e45b5d57c684b0a
#
_cell.length_a   1.000
_cell.length_b   1.000
_cell.length_c   1.000
_cell.angle_alpha   90.00
_cell.angle_beta   90.00
_cell.angle_gamma   90.00
#
_symmetry.space_group_name_H-M   'P 1'
#
loop_
_entity.id
_entity.type
_entity.pdbx_description
1 polymer ?
#
loop_
_entity_poly.entity_id
_entity_poly.type
_entity_poly.pdbx_seq_one_letter_code
_entity_poly.pdbx_strand_id
1 'polypeptide(L)'
;MILTVTLNAAIDKRYVVENFRLGEVNRVKECAYTPGGKGLNVSKPAAIAGEEVVATGFVGGHAGNYIEEALKPFGIQSEFYHLDEESRSCINIWDETNRVQTEFLEPGFTVTEEQFQG
;
A
#
# COMPACT_ATOMS: atom_id res chain seq x y z
N MET A 1 -14.79 14.48 11.03
CA MET A 1 -14.38 13.11 10.75
C MET A 1 -14.33 12.88 9.25
N ILE A 2 -13.31 12.17 8.79
CA ILE A 2 -13.14 11.82 7.38
C ILE A 2 -13.21 10.30 7.24
N LEU A 3 -14.03 9.83 6.32
CA LEU A 3 -14.12 8.42 5.95
C LEU A 3 -13.47 8.22 4.58
N THR A 4 -12.50 7.33 4.51
CA THR A 4 -11.86 6.97 3.25
C THR A 4 -12.17 5.52 2.90
N VAL A 5 -12.34 5.25 1.60
CA VAL A 5 -12.63 3.91 1.09
C VAL A 5 -11.55 3.51 0.10
N THR A 6 -10.87 2.40 0.36
CA THR A 6 -9.83 1.87 -0.51
C THR A 6 -10.20 0.46 -0.94
N LEU A 7 -10.63 0.30 -2.18
CA LEU A 7 -11.08 -0.99 -2.69
C LEU A 7 -9.92 -1.91 -3.09
N ASN A 8 -8.74 -1.34 -3.35
CA ASN A 8 -7.58 -2.08 -3.77
C ASN A 8 -6.32 -1.58 -3.03
N ALA A 9 -6.31 -1.82 -1.73
CA ALA A 9 -5.18 -1.44 -0.87
C ALA A 9 -3.93 -2.24 -1.24
N ALA A 10 -2.78 -1.66 -0.97
CA ALA A 10 -1.49 -2.26 -1.31
C ALA A 10 -0.45 -1.97 -0.24
N ILE A 11 0.61 -2.79 -0.22
CA ILE A 11 1.86 -2.38 0.40
C ILE A 11 2.70 -1.73 -0.69
N ASP A 12 3.04 -0.46 -0.51
CA ASP A 12 3.94 0.24 -1.41
C ASP A 12 5.37 0.00 -0.93
N LYS A 13 6.17 -0.63 -1.78
CA LYS A 13 7.57 -0.94 -1.51
C LYS A 13 8.45 -0.06 -2.36
N ARG A 14 9.29 0.75 -1.73
CA ARG A 14 10.24 1.60 -2.44
C ARG A 14 11.64 1.03 -2.27
N TYR A 15 12.28 0.72 -3.38
CA TYR A 15 13.65 0.23 -3.43
C TYR A 15 14.55 1.29 -4.04
N VAL A 16 15.65 1.57 -3.38
CA VAL A 16 16.69 2.46 -3.92
C VAL A 16 17.85 1.58 -4.36
N VAL A 17 18.23 1.68 -5.63
CA VAL A 17 19.33 0.94 -6.20
C VAL A 17 20.31 1.90 -6.90
N GLU A 18 21.54 1.42 -7.12
CA GLU A 18 22.55 2.15 -7.90
C GLU A 18 22.68 1.43 -9.25
N ASN A 19 22.41 2.13 -10.34
CA ASN A 19 22.56 1.66 -11.71
C ASN A 19 21.81 0.33 -11.97
N PHE A 20 20.48 0.45 -12.01
CA PHE A 20 19.59 -0.70 -12.27
C PHE A 20 19.94 -1.37 -13.60
N ARG A 21 20.06 -2.70 -13.59
CA ARG A 21 20.43 -3.51 -14.76
C ARG A 21 19.48 -4.67 -14.97
N LEU A 22 18.93 -4.77 -16.17
CA LEU A 22 18.12 -5.91 -16.58
C LEU A 22 18.97 -7.16 -16.69
N GLY A 23 18.40 -8.31 -16.30
CA GLY A 23 19.05 -9.62 -16.42
C GLY A 23 20.16 -9.88 -15.40
N GLU A 24 20.33 -9.01 -14.42
CA GLU A 24 21.36 -9.12 -13.40
C GLU A 24 20.76 -9.04 -12.00
N VAL A 25 21.55 -9.40 -10.99
CA VAL A 25 21.18 -9.21 -9.60
C VAL A 25 21.38 -7.74 -9.25
N ASN A 26 20.31 -7.09 -8.81
CA ASN A 26 20.34 -5.72 -8.35
C ASN A 26 20.20 -5.70 -6.85
N ARG A 27 21.22 -5.20 -6.14
CA ARG A 27 21.17 -5.12 -4.68
C ARG A 27 20.51 -3.82 -4.26
N VAL A 28 19.52 -3.93 -3.38
CA VAL A 28 18.78 -2.80 -2.89
C VAL A 28 19.59 -2.11 -1.80
N LYS A 29 19.88 -0.83 -1.98
CA LYS A 29 20.61 -0.01 -1.01
C LYS A 29 19.73 0.38 0.18
N GLU A 30 18.49 0.77 -0.10
CA GLU A 30 17.50 1.12 0.91
C GLU A 30 16.15 0.59 0.47
N CYS A 31 15.32 0.19 1.43
CA CYS A 31 13.94 -0.18 1.14
C CYS A 31 13.01 0.41 2.20
N ALA A 32 11.82 0.82 1.77
CA ALA A 32 10.80 1.33 2.64
C ALA A 32 9.45 0.73 2.25
N TYR A 33 8.64 0.39 3.23
CA TYR A 33 7.31 -0.17 3.04
C TYR A 33 6.29 0.78 3.65
N THR A 34 5.25 1.12 2.89
CA THR A 34 4.17 1.98 3.36
C THR A 34 2.83 1.44 2.90
N PRO A 35 1.76 1.66 3.68
CA PRO A 35 0.42 1.33 3.21
C PRO A 35 0.03 2.27 2.08
N GLY A 36 -0.56 1.73 1.02
CA GLY A 36 -0.90 2.48 -0.18
C GLY A 36 -2.28 2.13 -0.72
N GLY A 37 -2.62 2.81 -1.80
CA GLY A 37 -3.93 2.81 -2.42
C GLY A 37 -4.51 4.21 -2.36
N LYS A 38 -5.41 4.54 -3.27
CA LYS A 38 -5.91 5.91 -3.39
C LYS A 38 -6.53 6.46 -2.10
N GLY A 39 -7.38 5.65 -1.45
CA GLY A 39 -8.01 6.07 -0.20
C GLY A 39 -7.01 6.27 0.92
N LEU A 40 -6.04 5.37 1.06
CA LEU A 40 -5.02 5.46 2.10
C LEU A 40 -4.05 6.62 1.85
N ASN A 41 -3.79 6.94 0.60
CA ASN A 41 -2.97 8.10 0.26
C ASN A 41 -3.65 9.43 0.62
N VAL A 42 -4.97 9.44 0.78
CA VAL A 42 -5.73 10.57 1.33
C VAL A 42 -5.77 10.51 2.86
N SER A 43 -5.93 9.31 3.43
CA SER A 43 -6.06 9.10 4.88
C SER A 43 -4.84 9.62 5.64
N LYS A 44 -3.64 9.31 5.16
CA LYS A 44 -2.40 9.65 5.86
C LYS A 44 -2.20 11.16 6.00
N PRO A 45 -2.28 11.97 4.91
CA PRO A 45 -2.17 13.42 5.05
C PRO A 45 -3.26 14.03 5.92
N ALA A 46 -4.49 13.54 5.82
CA ALA A 46 -5.61 14.04 6.62
C ALA A 46 -5.37 13.81 8.11
N ALA A 47 -4.89 12.62 8.49
CA ALA A 47 -4.57 12.30 9.88
C ALA A 47 -3.41 13.17 10.41
N ILE A 48 -2.38 13.40 9.60
CA ILE A 48 -1.26 14.27 9.94
C ILE A 48 -1.73 15.71 10.17
N ALA A 49 -2.74 16.15 9.42
CA ALA A 49 -3.34 17.47 9.59
C ALA A 49 -4.22 17.61 10.83
N GLY A 50 -4.39 16.54 11.60
CA GLY A 50 -5.15 16.55 12.85
C GLY A 50 -6.60 16.12 12.71
N GLU A 51 -7.02 15.64 11.54
CA GLU A 51 -8.37 15.16 11.34
C GLU A 51 -8.58 13.76 11.92
N GLU A 52 -9.79 13.50 12.40
CA GLU A 52 -10.19 12.14 12.78
C GLU A 52 -10.52 11.36 11.52
N VAL A 53 -9.79 10.28 11.27
CA VAL A 53 -9.91 9.52 10.03
C VAL A 53 -10.30 8.07 10.33
N VAL A 54 -11.31 7.58 9.61
CA VAL A 54 -11.68 6.17 9.57
C VAL A 54 -11.40 5.67 8.15
N ALA A 55 -10.61 4.62 8.03
CA ALA A 55 -10.28 4.01 6.75
C ALA A 55 -10.99 2.65 6.63
N THR A 56 -11.63 2.42 5.51
CA THR A 56 -12.30 1.16 5.21
C THR A 56 -11.97 0.72 3.78
N GLY A 57 -12.38 -0.49 3.45
CA GLY A 57 -12.14 -1.11 2.15
C GLY A 57 -11.90 -2.59 2.31
N PHE A 58 -11.11 -3.16 1.39
CA PHE A 58 -10.80 -4.58 1.39
C PHE A 58 -9.31 -4.80 1.59
N VAL A 59 -8.98 -5.71 2.52
CA VAL A 59 -7.60 -6.16 2.75
C VAL A 59 -7.63 -7.67 2.95
N GLY A 60 -6.49 -8.33 2.78
CA GLY A 60 -6.40 -9.76 3.01
C GLY A 60 -4.96 -10.24 3.20
N GLY A 61 -4.81 -11.37 3.86
CA GLY A 61 -3.54 -12.04 4.09
C GLY A 61 -2.59 -11.25 5.00
N HIS A 62 -1.31 -11.61 4.93
CA HIS A 62 -0.27 -10.95 5.72
C HIS A 62 -0.08 -9.49 5.31
N ALA A 63 -0.20 -9.19 4.03
CA ALA A 63 -0.11 -7.82 3.53
C ALA A 63 -1.24 -6.96 4.09
N GLY A 64 -2.46 -7.51 4.18
CA GLY A 64 -3.60 -6.82 4.78
C GLY A 64 -3.37 -6.49 6.24
N ASN A 65 -2.83 -7.44 7.00
CA ASN A 65 -2.48 -7.22 8.41
C ASN A 65 -1.41 -6.14 8.56
N TYR A 66 -0.40 -6.15 7.70
CA TYR A 66 0.63 -5.10 7.68
C TYR A 66 0.02 -3.74 7.42
N ILE A 67 -0.90 -3.62 6.46
CA ILE A 67 -1.55 -2.35 6.12
C ILE A 67 -2.27 -1.78 7.35
N GLU A 68 -3.04 -2.59 8.05
CA GLU A 68 -3.76 -2.15 9.24
C GLU A 68 -2.81 -1.72 10.36
N GLU A 69 -1.76 -2.50 10.63
CA GLU A 69 -0.76 -2.17 11.64
C GLU A 69 -0.03 -0.86 11.30
N ALA A 70 0.28 -0.65 10.02
CA ALA A 70 1.01 0.53 9.58
C ALA A 70 0.18 1.82 9.68
N LEU A 71 -1.14 1.73 9.76
CA LEU A 71 -2.01 2.90 9.91
C LEU A 71 -2.11 3.36 11.37
N LYS A 72 -1.82 2.51 12.33
CA LYS A 72 -1.94 2.83 13.76
C LYS A 72 -1.11 4.04 14.19
N PRO A 73 0.16 4.18 13.77
CA PRO A 73 0.97 5.35 14.14
C PRO A 73 0.37 6.68 13.69
N PHE A 74 -0.46 6.69 12.66
CA PHE A 74 -1.15 7.90 12.17
C PHE A 74 -2.41 8.20 12.97
N GLY A 75 -2.82 7.31 13.89
CA GLY A 75 -4.09 7.46 14.60
C GLY A 75 -5.32 7.19 13.75
N ILE A 76 -5.15 6.51 12.62
CA ILE A 76 -6.24 6.17 11.72
C ILE A 76 -6.96 4.93 12.25
N GLN A 77 -8.28 5.04 12.40
CA GLN A 77 -9.12 3.91 12.77
C GLN A 77 -9.38 3.04 11.53
N SER A 78 -9.10 1.74 11.65
CA SER A 78 -9.23 0.79 10.55
C SER A 78 -10.50 -0.04 10.70
N GLU A 79 -11.34 -0.02 9.68
CA GLU A 79 -12.59 -0.78 9.61
C GLU A 79 -12.65 -1.51 8.27
N PHE A 80 -11.67 -2.38 8.01
CA PHE A 80 -11.56 -3.11 6.75
C PHE A 80 -12.31 -4.44 6.78
N TYR A 81 -12.87 -4.79 5.63
CA TYR A 81 -13.40 -6.14 5.40
C TYR A 81 -12.24 -7.04 4.95
N HIS A 82 -12.03 -8.13 5.67
CA HIS A 82 -10.93 -9.06 5.40
C HIS A 82 -11.33 -10.14 4.41
N LEU A 83 -10.56 -10.28 3.35
CA LEU A 83 -10.71 -11.32 2.33
C LEU A 83 -9.70 -12.44 2.57
N ASP A 84 -9.97 -13.61 1.98
CA ASP A 84 -9.05 -14.74 2.06
C ASP A 84 -7.81 -14.56 1.17
N GLU A 85 -7.90 -13.69 0.17
CA GLU A 85 -6.81 -13.42 -0.76
C GLU A 85 -5.85 -12.38 -0.20
N GLU A 86 -4.58 -12.48 -0.60
CA GLU A 86 -3.53 -11.56 -0.18
C GLU A 86 -3.70 -10.19 -0.82
N SER A 87 -3.57 -9.12 -0.05
CA SER A 87 -3.49 -7.77 -0.59
C SER A 87 -2.24 -7.63 -1.46
N ARG A 88 -2.32 -6.79 -2.48
CA ARG A 88 -1.24 -6.62 -3.45
C ARG A 88 -0.05 -5.85 -2.88
N SER A 89 1.09 -6.03 -3.54
CA SER A 89 2.28 -5.19 -3.34
C SER A 89 2.55 -4.41 -4.62
N CYS A 90 2.99 -3.18 -4.48
CA CYS A 90 3.44 -2.35 -5.59
C CYS A 90 4.89 -1.98 -5.31
N ILE A 91 5.76 -2.20 -6.29
CA ILE A 91 7.20 -1.99 -6.13
C ILE A 91 7.61 -0.80 -6.97
N ASN A 92 8.26 0.17 -6.33
CA ASN A 92 8.86 1.33 -7.00
C ASN A 92 10.38 1.22 -6.85
N ILE A 93 11.06 1.14 -7.97
CA ILE A 93 12.53 1.06 -8.00
C ILE A 93 13.07 2.42 -8.43
N TRP A 94 13.82 3.06 -7.52
CA TRP A 94 14.51 4.30 -7.81
C TRP A 94 15.99 4.04 -8.10
N ASP A 95 16.42 4.36 -9.31
CA ASP A 95 17.82 4.26 -9.74
C ASP A 95 18.49 5.59 -9.49
N GLU A 96 19.33 5.69 -8.46
CA GLU A 96 20.04 6.92 -8.10
C GLU A 96 21.02 7.38 -9.15
N THR A 97 21.65 6.42 -9.84
CA THR A 97 22.70 6.73 -10.82
C THR A 97 22.12 7.37 -12.07
N ASN A 98 21.08 6.78 -12.61
CA ASN A 98 20.45 7.22 -13.86
C ASN A 98 19.26 8.13 -13.65
N ARG A 99 18.79 8.28 -12.41
CA ARG A 99 17.62 9.08 -12.02
C ARG A 99 16.37 8.64 -12.76
N VAL A 100 16.14 7.33 -12.79
CA VAL A 100 15.00 6.71 -13.46
C VAL A 100 14.19 5.92 -12.44
N GLN A 101 12.88 6.04 -12.52
CA GLN A 101 11.95 5.31 -11.67
C GLN A 101 11.25 4.24 -12.49
N THR A 102 11.21 3.01 -11.96
CA THR A 102 10.52 1.88 -12.57
C THR A 102 9.54 1.31 -11.56
N GLU A 103 8.32 1.03 -12.01
CA GLU A 103 7.28 0.52 -11.12
C GLU A 103 6.77 -0.84 -11.58
N PHE A 104 6.49 -1.72 -10.59
CA PHE A 104 5.79 -2.97 -10.81
C PHE A 104 4.51 -2.94 -9.98
N LEU A 105 3.37 -3.02 -10.66
CA LEU A 105 2.07 -2.95 -10.01
C LEU A 105 1.40 -4.31 -10.10
N GLU A 106 1.21 -4.96 -8.95
CA GLU A 106 0.48 -6.22 -8.90
C GLU A 106 -1.01 -5.96 -9.13
N PRO A 107 -1.72 -6.90 -9.79
CA PRO A 107 -3.12 -6.66 -10.19
C PRO A 107 -4.11 -6.65 -9.02
N GLY A 108 -3.73 -7.19 -7.87
CA GLY A 108 -4.65 -7.32 -6.74
C GLY A 108 -5.64 -8.46 -6.94
N PHE A 109 -6.63 -8.50 -6.06
CA PHE A 109 -7.67 -9.53 -6.09
C PHE A 109 -8.96 -9.02 -6.72
N THR A 110 -9.83 -9.96 -7.13
CA THR A 110 -11.16 -9.64 -7.62
C THR A 110 -12.14 -9.77 -6.45
N VAL A 111 -12.94 -8.74 -6.24
CA VAL A 111 -13.99 -8.73 -5.22
C VAL A 111 -15.29 -9.20 -5.86
N THR A 112 -15.91 -10.26 -5.30
CA THR A 112 -17.20 -10.74 -5.75
C THR A 112 -18.32 -9.83 -5.26
N GLU A 113 -19.47 -9.90 -5.89
CA GLU A 113 -20.65 -9.13 -5.46
C GLU A 113 -21.03 -9.48 -4.00
N GLU A 114 -20.95 -10.73 -3.64
CA GLU A 114 -21.23 -11.20 -2.29
C GLU A 114 -20.26 -10.58 -1.27
N GLN A 115 -18.97 -10.55 -1.59
CA GLN A 115 -17.94 -9.92 -0.74
C GLN A 115 -18.15 -8.42 -0.63
N PHE A 116 -18.54 -7.78 -1.72
CA PHE A 116 -18.79 -6.35 -1.73
C PHE A 116 -19.97 -5.96 -0.84
N GLN A 117 -20.98 -6.80 -0.78
CA GLN A 117 -22.16 -6.57 0.06
C GLN A 117 -21.95 -6.99 1.52
N GLY A 118 -20.97 -7.82 1.77
CA GLY A 118 -20.60 -8.30 3.10
C GLY A 118 -19.76 -7.31 3.87
#